data_da99f5b8cbc94d5e74392ac3b0c36a41
#
_entry.id   da99f5b8cbc94d5e74392ac3b0c36a41
#
_cell.length_a   1.000
_cell.length_b   1.000
_cell.length_c   1.000
_cell.angle_alpha   90.00
_cell.angle_beta   90.00
_cell.angle_gamma   90.00
#
_symmetry.space_group_name_H-M   'P 1'
#
loop_
_entity.id
_entity.type
_entity.pdbx_description
1 polymer ?
#
loop_
_entity_poly.entity_id
_entity_poly.type
_entity_poly.pdbx_seq_one_letter_code
_entity_poly.pdbx_strand_id
1 'polypeptide(L)'
;SSSWEEGGKKGGGYEIVITNNGDTVNSWTAKVTVPGNTKLMSQWNGIFSISGNTMTVKNESYNGTIEKGKSISFGFNYSADAYINEGKVTVNGSTAGTSAGNNSNNNNNSNNNNNNNTSTIKKPAATVPQAPSDPKGTTPVSQHGQLSVKNGQLVDKSGKGYQLRGMSTHGLTWFPEFVNESAFRTLRDDWNTNVVRLAMYVDEWGNGQCYMGNKSGSLELLEKGVDICIKLDMYVIIDWHVLNPGDPSKYTNEAKSFFETVSKRYAKYPNVIYEICNEPNGGASWSGNIKPYAEKIIPVIRKNAPNSVIIVGTPTWSQEIDKPLSDPLNYKNVMYAFHFYAATHAGLRSNVENCVAQGLPVFVSEFGTCDASGGGANDFNETQKWLSYFDKQGISYCNWSICNKDETCSVLRPGTSANGNWSESDLTENGKWMRNWLKKH
;
A
#
# COMPACT_ATOMS: atom_id res chain seq x y z
N SER A 1 -10.02 -15.87 5.13
CA SER A 1 -11.13 -16.20 4.19
C SER A 1 -12.05 -15.01 4.03
N SER A 2 -12.49 -14.72 2.83
CA SER A 2 -13.57 -13.77 2.51
C SER A 2 -14.84 -14.56 2.23
N SER A 3 -16.01 -14.05 2.58
CA SER A 3 -17.29 -14.69 2.29
C SER A 3 -18.32 -13.68 1.76
N TRP A 4 -19.17 -14.12 0.85
CA TRP A 4 -20.26 -13.33 0.29
C TRP A 4 -21.50 -14.20 0.05
N GLU A 5 -22.66 -13.56 -0.06
CA GLU A 5 -23.93 -14.21 -0.42
C GLU A 5 -24.65 -13.36 -1.44
N GLU A 6 -25.01 -13.94 -2.60
CA GLU A 6 -25.71 -13.27 -3.69
C GLU A 6 -26.58 -14.27 -4.45
N GLY A 7 -27.83 -13.89 -4.73
CA GLY A 7 -28.75 -14.72 -5.51
C GLY A 7 -29.01 -16.13 -4.94
N GLY A 8 -28.96 -16.28 -3.61
CA GLY A 8 -29.11 -17.58 -2.92
C GLY A 8 -27.87 -18.48 -3.00
N LYS A 9 -26.78 -17.99 -3.57
CA LYS A 9 -25.47 -18.67 -3.57
C LYS A 9 -24.57 -18.05 -2.50
N LYS A 10 -23.76 -18.87 -1.89
CA LYS A 10 -22.72 -18.53 -0.93
C LYS A 10 -21.36 -18.75 -1.55
N GLY A 11 -20.46 -17.83 -1.34
CA GLY A 11 -19.12 -17.89 -1.88
C GLY A 11 -18.08 -17.36 -0.92
N GLY A 12 -16.84 -17.49 -1.32
CA GLY A 12 -15.72 -16.96 -0.55
C GLY A 12 -14.40 -17.30 -1.17
N GLY A 13 -13.33 -16.71 -0.62
CA GLY A 13 -11.96 -17.03 -0.93
C GLY A 13 -11.27 -17.70 0.24
N TYR A 14 -10.51 -18.73 -0.03
CA TYR A 14 -9.64 -19.40 0.93
C TYR A 14 -8.21 -19.41 0.46
N GLU A 15 -7.29 -19.12 1.36
CA GLU A 15 -5.89 -19.47 1.25
C GLU A 15 -5.58 -20.49 2.35
N ILE A 16 -4.99 -21.61 1.95
CA ILE A 16 -4.62 -22.71 2.83
C ILE A 16 -3.11 -22.81 2.84
N VAL A 17 -2.52 -22.68 4.04
CA VAL A 17 -1.08 -22.79 4.25
C VAL A 17 -0.78 -24.19 4.77
N ILE A 18 0.16 -24.88 4.12
CA ILE A 18 0.70 -26.18 4.56
C ILE A 18 2.09 -25.94 5.14
N THR A 19 2.26 -26.19 6.44
CA THR A 19 3.57 -26.15 7.10
C THR A 19 4.09 -27.55 7.33
N ASN A 20 5.30 -27.84 6.88
CA ASN A 20 5.94 -29.15 7.10
C ASN A 20 6.73 -29.15 8.41
N ASN A 21 6.23 -29.81 9.43
CA ASN A 21 6.93 -29.98 10.73
C ASN A 21 7.78 -31.25 10.79
N GLY A 22 7.73 -32.09 9.76
CA GLY A 22 8.49 -33.35 9.64
C GLY A 22 9.70 -33.24 8.71
N ASP A 23 10.15 -34.36 8.18
CA ASP A 23 11.21 -34.39 7.19
C ASP A 23 10.75 -33.81 5.85
N THR A 24 11.69 -33.40 5.00
CA THR A 24 11.41 -32.82 3.68
C THR A 24 10.50 -33.73 2.87
N VAL A 25 9.40 -33.18 2.36
CA VAL A 25 8.50 -33.87 1.42
C VAL A 25 8.70 -33.30 0.02
N ASN A 26 8.58 -34.14 -1.01
CA ASN A 26 8.78 -33.75 -2.40
C ASN A 26 7.46 -33.63 -3.20
N SER A 27 6.36 -33.96 -2.55
CA SER A 27 5.02 -33.78 -3.12
C SER A 27 3.99 -33.67 -2.00
N TRP A 28 2.90 -32.97 -2.27
CA TRP A 28 1.80 -32.87 -1.32
C TRP A 28 0.45 -32.99 -2.04
N THR A 29 -0.54 -33.45 -1.30
CA THR A 29 -1.95 -33.49 -1.74
C THR A 29 -2.80 -33.08 -0.57
N ALA A 30 -3.59 -32.02 -0.74
CA ALA A 30 -4.59 -31.57 0.22
C ALA A 30 -5.99 -32.02 -0.22
N LYS A 31 -6.84 -32.39 0.75
CA LYS A 31 -8.25 -32.63 0.53
C LYS A 31 -9.06 -31.70 1.41
N VAL A 32 -10.00 -30.98 0.79
CA VAL A 32 -10.90 -30.03 1.43
C VAL A 32 -12.33 -30.53 1.26
N THR A 33 -13.08 -30.61 2.36
CA THR A 33 -14.51 -30.95 2.27
C THR A 33 -15.27 -29.72 1.81
N VAL A 34 -16.01 -29.85 0.73
CA VAL A 34 -16.79 -28.80 0.08
C VAL A 34 -18.25 -29.20 -0.09
N PRO A 35 -19.19 -28.26 -0.19
CA PRO A 35 -20.56 -28.57 -0.61
C PRO A 35 -20.58 -29.24 -1.99
N GLY A 36 -21.51 -30.16 -2.22
CA GLY A 36 -21.55 -31.01 -3.43
C GLY A 36 -21.77 -30.29 -4.75
N ASN A 37 -22.15 -29.01 -4.72
CA ASN A 37 -22.37 -28.16 -5.88
C ASN A 37 -21.37 -27.01 -5.98
N THR A 38 -20.24 -27.13 -5.30
CA THR A 38 -19.16 -26.13 -5.32
C THR A 38 -18.58 -25.98 -6.72
N LYS A 39 -18.52 -24.71 -7.17
CA LYS A 39 -17.85 -24.30 -8.40
C LYS A 39 -16.66 -23.44 -8.04
N LEU A 40 -15.49 -23.73 -8.60
CA LEU A 40 -14.32 -22.87 -8.50
C LEU A 40 -14.46 -21.70 -9.48
N MET A 41 -14.28 -20.50 -8.96
CA MET A 41 -14.30 -19.25 -9.73
C MET A 41 -12.90 -18.84 -10.16
N SER A 42 -11.91 -19.04 -9.26
CA SER A 42 -10.49 -18.90 -9.54
C SER A 42 -9.69 -19.80 -8.60
N GLN A 43 -8.44 -20.11 -8.95
CA GLN A 43 -7.56 -20.99 -8.19
C GLN A 43 -6.09 -20.66 -8.49
N TRP A 44 -5.21 -20.90 -7.50
CA TRP A 44 -3.77 -20.64 -7.65
C TRP A 44 -2.93 -21.59 -6.80
N ASN A 45 -1.68 -21.78 -7.22
CA ASN A 45 -0.64 -22.59 -6.56
C ASN A 45 -1.00 -24.06 -6.33
N GLY A 46 -1.87 -24.64 -7.15
CA GLY A 46 -2.21 -26.06 -7.07
C GLY A 46 -3.04 -26.54 -8.24
N ILE A 47 -3.06 -27.86 -8.44
CA ILE A 47 -3.88 -28.55 -9.44
C ILE A 47 -5.14 -29.05 -8.74
N PHE A 48 -6.30 -28.47 -9.07
CA PHE A 48 -7.55 -28.68 -8.41
C PHE A 48 -8.47 -29.66 -9.14
N SER A 49 -9.16 -30.50 -8.38
CA SER A 49 -10.24 -31.33 -8.88
C SER A 49 -11.31 -31.51 -7.81
N ILE A 50 -12.60 -31.54 -8.20
CA ILE A 50 -13.72 -31.75 -7.30
C ILE A 50 -14.46 -33.03 -7.70
N SER A 51 -14.71 -33.92 -6.74
CA SER A 51 -15.54 -35.09 -6.91
C SER A 51 -16.48 -35.22 -5.70
N GLY A 52 -17.78 -35.09 -5.94
CA GLY A 52 -18.78 -35.02 -4.89
C GLY A 52 -18.51 -33.89 -3.90
N ASN A 53 -18.36 -34.19 -2.64
CA ASN A 53 -18.10 -33.22 -1.57
C ASN A 53 -16.60 -33.09 -1.22
N THR A 54 -15.71 -33.55 -2.09
CA THR A 54 -14.28 -33.50 -1.83
C THR A 54 -13.57 -32.75 -2.96
N MET A 55 -12.91 -31.64 -2.60
CA MET A 55 -11.95 -30.98 -3.45
C MET A 55 -10.56 -31.52 -3.14
N THR A 56 -9.85 -32.00 -4.16
CA THR A 56 -8.49 -32.48 -4.06
C THR A 56 -7.58 -31.47 -4.74
N VAL A 57 -6.53 -31.04 -4.05
CA VAL A 57 -5.52 -30.10 -4.55
C VAL A 57 -4.16 -30.78 -4.48
N LYS A 58 -3.46 -30.86 -5.59
CA LYS A 58 -2.09 -31.38 -5.67
C LYS A 58 -1.13 -30.25 -5.95
N ASN A 59 0.14 -30.47 -5.58
CA ASN A 59 1.19 -29.50 -5.90
C ASN A 59 1.36 -29.30 -7.41
N GLU A 60 1.77 -28.10 -7.76
CA GLU A 60 2.36 -27.76 -9.05
C GLU A 60 3.81 -28.24 -9.15
N SER A 61 4.38 -28.25 -10.33
CA SER A 61 5.77 -28.70 -10.56
C SER A 61 6.81 -27.88 -9.78
N TYR A 62 6.50 -26.64 -9.44
CA TYR A 62 7.41 -25.71 -8.78
C TYR A 62 7.27 -25.64 -7.26
N ASN A 63 6.21 -26.21 -6.65
CA ASN A 63 5.94 -26.08 -5.21
C ASN A 63 5.72 -27.44 -4.49
N GLY A 64 6.19 -28.54 -5.09
CA GLY A 64 6.03 -29.87 -4.52
C GLY A 64 6.93 -30.14 -3.32
N THR A 65 8.11 -29.56 -3.28
CA THR A 65 9.07 -29.77 -2.19
C THR A 65 8.79 -28.78 -1.04
N ILE A 66 8.59 -29.34 0.17
CA ILE A 66 8.47 -28.54 1.39
C ILE A 66 9.51 -29.08 2.40
N GLU A 67 10.54 -28.29 2.64
CA GLU A 67 11.57 -28.59 3.64
C GLU A 67 11.00 -28.49 5.04
N LYS A 68 11.67 -29.13 6.01
CA LYS A 68 11.29 -29.06 7.43
C LYS A 68 11.25 -27.61 7.91
N GLY A 69 10.13 -27.24 8.55
CA GLY A 69 9.88 -25.89 9.05
C GLY A 69 9.48 -24.87 8.00
N LYS A 70 9.38 -25.26 6.72
CA LYS A 70 8.92 -24.39 5.63
C LYS A 70 7.44 -24.60 5.35
N SER A 71 6.85 -23.58 4.71
CA SER A 71 5.43 -23.57 4.36
C SER A 71 5.27 -23.25 2.87
N ILE A 72 4.19 -23.76 2.30
CA ILE A 72 3.62 -23.36 1.01
C ILE A 72 2.18 -22.96 1.20
N SER A 73 1.62 -22.19 0.27
CA SER A 73 0.18 -21.94 0.25
C SER A 73 -0.42 -22.23 -1.12
N PHE A 74 -1.72 -22.54 -1.11
CA PHE A 74 -2.58 -22.59 -2.29
C PHE A 74 -3.93 -21.96 -1.96
N GLY A 75 -4.64 -21.49 -2.98
CA GLY A 75 -5.92 -20.86 -2.70
C GLY A 75 -6.92 -20.98 -3.84
N PHE A 76 -8.16 -20.61 -3.53
CA PHE A 76 -9.27 -20.64 -4.49
C PHE A 76 -10.42 -19.73 -4.05
N ASN A 77 -11.15 -19.21 -5.04
CA ASN A 77 -12.46 -18.62 -4.86
C ASN A 77 -13.54 -19.58 -5.35
N TYR A 78 -14.66 -19.65 -4.62
CA TYR A 78 -15.73 -20.60 -4.92
C TYR A 78 -17.12 -19.96 -4.82
N SER A 79 -18.09 -20.63 -5.43
CA SER A 79 -19.52 -20.40 -5.25
C SER A 79 -20.22 -21.75 -5.00
N ALA A 80 -21.12 -21.80 -4.02
CA ALA A 80 -21.86 -23.01 -3.62
C ALA A 80 -23.22 -22.65 -3.00
N ASP A 81 -24.05 -23.66 -2.61
CA ASP A 81 -25.29 -23.41 -1.87
C ASP A 81 -25.08 -23.29 -0.36
N ALA A 82 -23.88 -23.59 0.12
CA ALA A 82 -23.49 -23.46 1.52
C ALA A 82 -22.02 -23.00 1.63
N TYR A 83 -21.66 -22.44 2.79
CA TYR A 83 -20.25 -22.12 3.07
C TYR A 83 -19.43 -23.39 3.26
N ILE A 84 -18.16 -23.34 2.83
CA ILE A 84 -17.17 -24.38 3.14
C ILE A 84 -16.86 -24.32 4.64
N ASN A 85 -16.89 -25.47 5.30
CA ASN A 85 -16.56 -25.55 6.71
C ASN A 85 -15.03 -25.64 6.89
N GLU A 86 -14.44 -24.63 7.54
CA GLU A 86 -13.00 -24.45 7.72
C GLU A 86 -12.28 -25.59 8.50
N GLY A 87 -13.00 -26.46 9.19
CA GLY A 87 -12.41 -27.49 10.04
C GLY A 87 -12.00 -28.80 9.34
N LYS A 88 -12.14 -28.93 8.01
CA LYS A 88 -11.98 -30.24 7.34
C LYS A 88 -10.99 -30.22 6.17
N VAL A 89 -9.72 -29.99 6.52
CA VAL A 89 -8.62 -30.11 5.55
C VAL A 89 -7.70 -31.27 5.99
N THR A 90 -7.34 -32.15 5.07
CA THR A 90 -6.31 -33.18 5.29
C THR A 90 -5.18 -33.00 4.29
N VAL A 91 -3.94 -33.24 4.73
CA VAL A 91 -2.76 -33.19 3.87
C VAL A 91 -2.03 -34.51 3.94
N ASN A 92 -1.73 -35.12 2.78
CA ASN A 92 -1.08 -36.41 2.65
C ASN A 92 -1.69 -37.53 3.54
N GLY A 93 -3.02 -37.47 3.77
CA GLY A 93 -3.76 -38.46 4.56
C GLY A 93 -3.78 -38.17 6.06
N SER A 94 -3.08 -37.20 6.58
CA SER A 94 -3.13 -36.77 7.98
C SER A 94 -4.07 -35.55 8.12
N THR A 95 -4.89 -35.53 9.18
CA THR A 95 -5.77 -34.38 9.47
C THR A 95 -4.92 -33.17 9.85
N ALA A 96 -5.07 -32.08 9.15
CA ALA A 96 -4.41 -30.82 9.51
C ALA A 96 -4.98 -30.33 10.85
N GLY A 97 -4.11 -30.06 11.82
CA GLY A 97 -4.50 -29.38 13.04
C GLY A 97 -4.92 -27.95 12.72
N THR A 98 -6.16 -27.59 12.99
CA THR A 98 -6.65 -26.22 12.91
C THR A 98 -6.09 -25.44 14.10
N SER A 99 -5.16 -24.50 13.86
CA SER A 99 -4.82 -23.47 14.83
C SER A 99 -5.87 -22.38 14.79
N ALA A 100 -7.01 -22.61 15.45
CA ALA A 100 -7.88 -21.53 15.87
C ALA A 100 -7.23 -20.90 17.11
N GLY A 101 -6.87 -19.63 17.05
CA GLY A 101 -6.31 -18.90 18.16
C GLY A 101 -7.34 -18.81 19.30
N ASN A 102 -7.13 -19.56 20.36
CA ASN A 102 -7.77 -19.33 21.64
C ASN A 102 -6.69 -19.00 22.68
N ASN A 103 -6.83 -17.81 23.25
CA ASN A 103 -6.12 -17.40 24.46
C ASN A 103 -6.38 -18.40 25.59
N SER A 104 -5.35 -18.96 26.15
CA SER A 104 -5.33 -19.38 27.52
C SER A 104 -3.93 -19.29 28.09
N ASN A 105 -3.81 -18.45 29.11
CA ASN A 105 -2.65 -18.31 29.96
C ASN A 105 -2.13 -19.66 30.46
N ASN A 106 -0.84 -19.89 30.33
CA ASN A 106 -0.10 -20.57 31.37
C ASN A 106 1.37 -20.15 31.38
N ASN A 107 1.75 -19.57 32.51
CA ASN A 107 3.14 -19.33 32.91
C ASN A 107 3.90 -20.67 32.92
N ASN A 108 5.06 -20.71 32.28
CA ASN A 108 6.20 -21.39 32.87
C ASN A 108 7.52 -20.80 32.34
N ASN A 109 8.30 -20.38 33.30
CA ASN A 109 9.64 -19.83 33.24
C ASN A 109 10.63 -20.91 32.76
N SER A 110 11.41 -20.65 31.74
CA SER A 110 12.73 -21.27 31.56
C SER A 110 13.59 -20.37 30.68
N ASN A 111 14.61 -19.81 31.29
CA ASN A 111 15.71 -19.13 30.64
C ASN A 111 16.37 -19.99 29.55
N ASN A 112 16.46 -19.49 28.34
CA ASN A 112 17.57 -19.79 27.46
C ASN A 112 17.86 -18.58 26.57
N ASN A 113 19.04 -18.02 26.79
CA ASN A 113 19.65 -17.04 25.93
C ASN A 113 19.91 -17.64 24.54
N ASN A 114 19.20 -17.13 23.54
CA ASN A 114 19.67 -17.16 22.16
C ASN A 114 19.28 -15.84 21.50
N ASN A 115 20.31 -15.04 21.23
CA ASN A 115 20.22 -13.82 20.42
C ASN A 115 19.79 -14.18 18.99
N ASN A 116 18.49 -14.17 18.73
CA ASN A 116 17.96 -14.06 17.39
C ASN A 116 17.19 -12.73 17.33
N ASN A 117 17.80 -11.75 16.68
CA ASN A 117 17.18 -10.47 16.32
C ASN A 117 16.07 -10.69 15.30
N THR A 118 14.91 -11.15 15.74
CA THR A 118 13.67 -11.06 14.97
C THR A 118 13.03 -9.70 15.28
N SER A 119 13.06 -8.77 14.31
CA SER A 119 12.33 -7.52 14.43
C SER A 119 10.84 -7.81 14.29
N THR A 120 10.15 -7.93 15.41
CA THR A 120 8.68 -8.01 15.44
C THR A 120 8.11 -6.61 15.59
N ILE A 121 7.12 -6.25 14.76
CA ILE A 121 6.32 -5.04 14.99
C ILE A 121 5.53 -5.28 16.29
N LYS A 122 5.84 -4.49 17.32
CA LYS A 122 5.12 -4.55 18.59
C LYS A 122 3.87 -3.68 18.51
N LYS A 123 2.73 -4.21 18.94
CA LYS A 123 1.50 -3.43 19.12
C LYS A 123 1.83 -2.16 19.94
N PRO A 124 1.40 -0.98 19.49
CA PRO A 124 1.62 0.24 20.24
C PRO A 124 1.02 0.15 21.63
N ALA A 125 1.81 0.45 22.65
CA ALA A 125 1.36 0.40 24.06
C ALA A 125 0.39 1.53 24.43
N ALA A 126 0.33 2.60 23.60
CA ALA A 126 -0.56 3.74 23.80
C ALA A 126 -0.75 4.50 22.47
N THR A 127 -1.92 5.10 22.26
CA THR A 127 -2.16 6.04 21.18
C THR A 127 -1.25 7.24 21.30
N VAL A 128 -0.60 7.64 20.20
CA VAL A 128 0.19 8.88 20.16
C VAL A 128 -0.80 10.06 20.20
N PRO A 129 -0.59 11.06 21.09
CA PRO A 129 -1.42 12.26 21.06
C PRO A 129 -1.35 12.93 19.69
N GLN A 130 -2.50 13.28 19.13
CA GLN A 130 -2.57 13.95 17.83
C GLN A 130 -2.15 15.41 17.94
N ALA A 131 -1.40 15.89 16.94
CA ALA A 131 -1.18 17.30 16.76
C ALA A 131 -2.49 18.00 16.33
N PRO A 132 -2.68 19.29 16.62
CA PRO A 132 -3.78 20.05 16.05
C PRO A 132 -3.74 20.00 14.53
N SER A 133 -4.92 20.02 13.88
CA SER A 133 -4.99 20.21 12.43
C SER A 133 -4.46 21.58 12.05
N ASP A 134 -3.83 21.66 10.88
CA ASP A 134 -3.33 22.93 10.36
C ASP A 134 -4.50 23.87 10.06
N PRO A 135 -4.44 25.14 10.49
CA PRO A 135 -5.37 26.14 9.98
C PRO A 135 -5.17 26.34 8.47
N LYS A 136 -6.23 26.71 7.77
CA LYS A 136 -6.21 26.96 6.34
C LYS A 136 -5.08 27.91 5.92
N GLY A 137 -4.36 27.58 4.87
CA GLY A 137 -3.27 28.40 4.32
C GLY A 137 -2.02 28.48 5.18
N THR A 138 -1.84 27.55 6.12
CA THR A 138 -0.67 27.55 7.02
C THR A 138 0.59 26.97 6.39
N THR A 139 1.66 27.03 7.17
CA THR A 139 3.00 26.55 6.86
C THR A 139 3.26 25.23 7.63
N PRO A 140 2.77 24.09 7.13
CA PRO A 140 2.78 22.83 7.90
C PRO A 140 4.19 22.37 8.29
N VAL A 141 5.19 22.55 7.42
CA VAL A 141 6.54 22.09 7.71
C VAL A 141 7.22 22.94 8.79
N SER A 142 7.06 24.26 8.75
CA SER A 142 7.60 25.18 9.78
C SER A 142 6.99 24.88 11.15
N GLN A 143 5.73 24.48 11.21
CA GLN A 143 5.05 24.11 12.44
C GLN A 143 5.44 22.72 12.94
N HIS A 144 5.40 21.70 12.09
CA HIS A 144 5.54 20.29 12.47
C HIS A 144 6.95 19.73 12.25
N GLY A 145 7.76 20.34 11.37
CA GLY A 145 9.18 20.00 11.16
C GLY A 145 9.42 18.64 10.56
N GLN A 146 10.55 18.02 10.93
CA GLN A 146 10.90 16.68 10.47
C GLN A 146 9.92 15.66 11.05
N LEU A 147 9.23 14.94 10.18
CA LEU A 147 8.37 13.84 10.56
C LEU A 147 9.18 12.57 10.87
N SER A 148 8.61 11.73 11.72
CA SER A 148 9.16 10.41 12.06
C SER A 148 8.03 9.41 12.31
N VAL A 149 8.38 8.12 12.44
CA VAL A 149 7.42 7.06 12.72
C VAL A 149 7.58 6.58 14.15
N LYS A 150 6.48 6.60 14.92
CA LYS A 150 6.45 6.15 16.31
C LYS A 150 5.16 5.37 16.58
N ASN A 151 5.27 4.18 17.13
CA ASN A 151 4.12 3.34 17.49
C ASN A 151 3.13 3.11 16.33
N GLY A 152 3.63 2.89 15.11
CA GLY A 152 2.81 2.67 13.93
C GLY A 152 2.19 3.93 13.32
N GLN A 153 2.48 5.12 13.85
CA GLN A 153 1.93 6.39 13.38
C GLN A 153 3.01 7.37 12.94
N LEU A 154 2.65 8.24 12.01
CA LEU A 154 3.45 9.41 11.66
C LEU A 154 3.35 10.44 12.77
N VAL A 155 4.48 10.98 13.21
CA VAL A 155 4.56 11.98 14.28
C VAL A 155 5.40 13.17 13.86
N ASP A 156 5.07 14.35 14.39
CA ASP A 156 5.81 15.59 14.18
C ASP A 156 7.07 15.69 15.06
N LYS A 157 7.81 16.80 14.93
CA LYS A 157 9.02 17.10 15.72
C LYS A 157 8.79 17.10 17.23
N SER A 158 7.55 17.28 17.70
CA SER A 158 7.19 17.23 19.12
C SER A 158 6.81 15.82 19.59
N GLY A 159 6.76 14.85 18.68
CA GLY A 159 6.35 13.47 18.94
C GLY A 159 4.84 13.27 19.02
N LYS A 160 4.04 14.24 18.59
CA LYS A 160 2.59 14.14 18.45
C LYS A 160 2.23 13.54 17.09
N GLY A 161 1.16 12.74 17.04
CA GLY A 161 0.61 12.23 15.80
C GLY A 161 0.23 13.37 14.85
N TYR A 162 0.70 13.29 13.61
CA TYR A 162 0.42 14.27 12.59
C TYR A 162 0.03 13.58 11.29
N GLN A 163 -1.13 13.91 10.77
CA GLN A 163 -1.69 13.29 9.58
C GLN A 163 -1.45 14.17 8.35
N LEU A 164 -0.91 13.56 7.31
CA LEU A 164 -0.80 14.18 6.00
C LEU A 164 -2.05 13.85 5.17
N ARG A 165 -2.67 14.89 4.60
CA ARG A 165 -3.82 14.80 3.71
C ARG A 165 -3.53 15.55 2.44
N GLY A 166 -3.52 14.84 1.31
CA GLY A 166 -3.04 15.46 0.10
C GLY A 166 -3.54 14.89 -1.19
N MET A 167 -2.89 15.35 -2.24
CA MET A 167 -3.17 14.99 -3.61
C MET A 167 -1.92 14.43 -4.28
N SER A 168 -2.09 13.38 -5.10
CA SER A 168 -1.06 12.95 -6.04
C SER A 168 -1.18 13.72 -7.35
N THR A 169 -0.08 14.08 -7.97
CA THR A 169 -0.10 14.37 -9.41
C THR A 169 -0.48 13.09 -10.16
N HIS A 170 -0.97 13.20 -11.38
CA HIS A 170 -0.84 12.13 -12.37
C HIS A 170 0.63 11.98 -12.79
N GLY A 171 0.95 11.07 -13.70
CA GLY A 171 2.31 10.93 -14.19
C GLY A 171 2.91 12.28 -14.60
N LEU A 172 4.02 12.68 -13.98
CA LEU A 172 4.59 14.02 -14.09
C LEU A 172 4.80 14.46 -15.55
N THR A 173 5.36 13.57 -16.37
CA THR A 173 5.70 13.85 -17.76
C THR A 173 4.52 13.79 -18.73
N TRP A 174 3.39 13.24 -18.29
CA TRP A 174 2.16 13.21 -19.08
C TRP A 174 1.28 14.43 -18.84
N PHE A 175 1.37 15.02 -17.63
CA PHE A 175 0.64 16.22 -17.22
C PHE A 175 1.58 17.22 -16.56
N PRO A 176 2.69 17.63 -17.27
CA PRO A 176 3.74 18.46 -16.69
C PRO A 176 3.25 19.88 -16.32
N GLU A 177 2.18 20.35 -16.96
CA GLU A 177 1.58 21.65 -16.71
C GLU A 177 1.00 21.78 -15.28
N PHE A 178 0.62 20.67 -14.64
CA PHE A 178 0.12 20.67 -13.27
C PHE A 178 1.22 20.81 -12.22
N VAL A 179 2.49 20.63 -12.60
CA VAL A 179 3.63 20.92 -11.71
C VAL A 179 3.95 22.40 -11.76
N ASN A 180 3.14 23.19 -11.08
CA ASN A 180 3.32 24.65 -10.99
C ASN A 180 2.88 25.19 -9.62
N GLU A 181 3.43 26.37 -9.26
CA GLU A 181 3.20 26.97 -7.94
C GLU A 181 1.74 27.36 -7.70
N SER A 182 1.03 27.84 -8.72
CA SER A 182 -0.35 28.28 -8.58
C SER A 182 -1.29 27.11 -8.27
N ALA A 183 -1.08 25.96 -8.92
CA ALA A 183 -1.80 24.72 -8.64
C ALA A 183 -1.57 24.25 -7.20
N PHE A 184 -0.31 24.11 -6.77
CA PHE A 184 0.02 23.61 -5.43
C PHE A 184 -0.38 24.61 -4.34
N ARG A 185 -0.31 25.91 -4.60
CA ARG A 185 -0.83 26.95 -3.71
C ARG A 185 -2.35 26.82 -3.54
N THR A 186 -3.08 26.53 -4.62
CA THR A 186 -4.54 26.30 -4.56
C THR A 186 -4.87 25.06 -3.71
N LEU A 187 -4.10 23.98 -3.86
CA LEU A 187 -4.27 22.81 -3.01
C LEU A 187 -4.04 23.14 -1.52
N ARG A 188 -3.00 23.92 -1.19
CA ARG A 188 -2.74 24.32 0.19
C ARG A 188 -3.80 25.29 0.71
N ASP A 189 -4.06 26.37 -0.01
CA ASP A 189 -4.82 27.53 0.52
C ASP A 189 -6.34 27.34 0.43
N ASP A 190 -6.81 26.62 -0.59
CA ASP A 190 -8.23 26.38 -0.80
C ASP A 190 -8.67 24.96 -0.43
N TRP A 191 -7.85 23.93 -0.71
CA TRP A 191 -8.21 22.54 -0.42
C TRP A 191 -7.73 22.05 0.95
N ASN A 192 -6.97 22.86 1.68
CA ASN A 192 -6.38 22.48 2.98
C ASN A 192 -5.42 21.29 2.92
N THR A 193 -4.72 21.15 1.80
CA THR A 193 -3.74 20.08 1.56
C THR A 193 -2.41 20.43 2.21
N ASN A 194 -1.78 19.50 2.92
CA ASN A 194 -0.47 19.70 3.55
C ASN A 194 0.65 18.86 2.92
N VAL A 195 0.33 18.01 1.94
CA VAL A 195 1.30 17.18 1.20
C VAL A 195 0.91 17.07 -0.28
N VAL A 196 1.91 17.03 -1.16
CA VAL A 196 1.75 16.67 -2.58
C VAL A 196 2.59 15.44 -2.87
N ARG A 197 2.03 14.44 -3.53
CA ARG A 197 2.75 13.28 -4.05
C ARG A 197 3.10 13.52 -5.52
N LEU A 198 4.36 13.36 -5.87
CA LEU A 198 4.89 13.55 -7.21
C LEU A 198 5.12 12.19 -7.88
N ALA A 199 4.16 11.76 -8.71
CA ALA A 199 4.17 10.45 -9.36
C ALA A 199 5.12 10.44 -10.57
N MET A 200 6.40 10.10 -10.33
CA MET A 200 7.39 9.99 -11.40
C MET A 200 7.45 8.56 -11.92
N TYR A 201 6.75 8.28 -13.00
CA TYR A 201 6.75 6.97 -13.66
C TYR A 201 8.16 6.55 -14.08
N VAL A 202 8.57 5.36 -13.65
CA VAL A 202 9.89 4.81 -13.93
C VAL A 202 9.97 4.34 -15.37
N ASP A 203 9.03 3.52 -15.75
CA ASP A 203 8.82 2.98 -17.10
C ASP A 203 7.31 2.72 -17.29
N GLU A 204 6.88 2.58 -18.50
CA GLU A 204 5.54 2.15 -18.89
C GLU A 204 5.66 1.41 -20.23
N TRP A 205 6.10 0.15 -20.15
CA TRP A 205 6.32 -0.69 -21.32
C TRP A 205 7.23 -0.04 -22.40
N GLY A 206 8.27 0.68 -21.96
CA GLY A 206 9.19 1.38 -22.85
C GLY A 206 8.72 2.74 -23.35
N ASN A 207 7.74 3.35 -22.68
CA ASN A 207 7.30 4.70 -22.98
C ASN A 207 8.44 5.72 -22.78
N GLY A 208 8.88 6.35 -23.88
CA GLY A 208 10.00 7.28 -23.86
C GLY A 208 9.81 8.56 -23.03
N GLN A 209 8.59 8.82 -22.54
CA GLN A 209 8.30 9.97 -21.67
C GLN A 209 8.58 9.66 -20.19
N CYS A 210 8.63 8.38 -19.78
CA CYS A 210 8.96 7.98 -18.42
C CYS A 210 10.44 8.21 -18.09
N TYR A 211 10.81 8.07 -16.81
CA TYR A 211 12.19 8.30 -16.34
C TYR A 211 13.23 7.50 -17.16
N MET A 212 12.97 6.23 -17.47
CA MET A 212 13.92 5.41 -18.25
C MET A 212 14.16 5.92 -19.66
N GLY A 213 13.16 6.53 -20.29
CA GLY A 213 13.28 7.15 -21.62
C GLY A 213 13.75 8.61 -21.61
N ASN A 214 13.51 9.33 -20.50
CA ASN A 214 13.83 10.75 -20.36
C ASN A 214 14.27 11.10 -18.93
N LYS A 215 15.43 10.62 -18.53
CA LYS A 215 15.94 10.78 -17.14
C LYS A 215 16.09 12.23 -16.72
N SER A 216 16.70 13.07 -17.59
CA SER A 216 16.94 14.49 -17.26
C SER A 216 15.65 15.29 -17.15
N GLY A 217 14.73 15.16 -18.11
CA GLY A 217 13.46 15.88 -18.10
C GLY A 217 12.54 15.44 -16.97
N SER A 218 12.49 14.14 -16.65
CA SER A 218 11.72 13.62 -15.52
C SER A 218 12.28 14.14 -14.20
N LEU A 219 13.61 14.15 -14.03
CA LEU A 219 14.26 14.64 -12.82
C LEU A 219 14.06 16.16 -12.66
N GLU A 220 14.24 16.95 -13.72
CA GLU A 220 14.02 18.40 -13.70
C GLU A 220 12.59 18.76 -13.29
N LEU A 221 11.61 18.05 -13.83
CA LEU A 221 10.20 18.27 -13.50
C LEU A 221 9.88 17.86 -12.06
N LEU A 222 10.44 16.73 -11.58
CA LEU A 222 10.32 16.30 -10.19
C LEU A 222 10.94 17.35 -9.25
N GLU A 223 12.17 17.79 -9.51
CA GLU A 223 12.86 18.80 -8.72
C GLU A 223 12.08 20.12 -8.66
N LYS A 224 11.50 20.55 -9.79
CA LYS A 224 10.60 21.71 -9.84
C LYS A 224 9.41 21.53 -8.86
N GLY A 225 8.79 20.36 -8.84
CA GLY A 225 7.67 20.06 -7.92
C GLY A 225 8.10 20.09 -6.46
N VAL A 226 9.25 19.51 -6.14
CA VAL A 226 9.81 19.52 -4.76
C VAL A 226 10.15 20.95 -4.34
N ASP A 227 10.82 21.71 -5.18
CA ASP A 227 11.22 23.10 -4.89
C ASP A 227 10.00 24.01 -4.65
N ILE A 228 8.89 23.80 -5.40
CA ILE A 228 7.61 24.46 -5.15
C ILE A 228 7.03 24.10 -3.79
N CYS A 229 6.99 22.82 -3.42
CA CYS A 229 6.50 22.40 -2.11
C CYS A 229 7.34 22.97 -0.97
N ILE A 230 8.67 23.03 -1.11
CA ILE A 230 9.57 23.67 -0.14
C ILE A 230 9.21 25.16 -0.02
N LYS A 231 9.08 25.88 -1.14
CA LYS A 231 8.70 27.29 -1.16
C LYS A 231 7.34 27.57 -0.52
N LEU A 232 6.38 26.65 -0.68
CA LEU A 232 5.05 26.73 -0.11
C LEU A 232 4.98 26.18 1.33
N ASP A 233 6.09 25.69 1.88
CA ASP A 233 6.19 25.08 3.20
C ASP A 233 5.29 23.84 3.37
N MET A 234 5.09 23.07 2.29
CA MET A 234 4.31 21.83 2.26
C MET A 234 5.23 20.62 2.32
N TYR A 235 4.72 19.50 2.81
CA TYR A 235 5.39 18.20 2.64
C TYR A 235 5.27 17.73 1.19
N VAL A 236 6.21 16.90 0.78
CA VAL A 236 6.24 16.33 -0.57
C VAL A 236 6.71 14.89 -0.54
N ILE A 237 6.02 14.03 -1.29
CA ILE A 237 6.42 12.64 -1.50
C ILE A 237 7.08 12.57 -2.89
N ILE A 238 8.35 12.16 -2.91
CA ILE A 238 9.06 11.80 -4.13
C ILE A 238 8.76 10.33 -4.39
N ASP A 239 7.92 10.05 -5.38
CA ASP A 239 7.47 8.71 -5.71
C ASP A 239 8.21 8.16 -6.94
N TRP A 240 8.98 7.09 -6.71
CA TRP A 240 9.52 6.21 -7.73
C TRP A 240 8.41 5.29 -8.20
N HIS A 241 7.64 5.77 -9.19
CA HIS A 241 6.36 5.21 -9.59
C HIS A 241 6.52 3.96 -10.47
N VAL A 242 6.81 2.83 -9.82
CA VAL A 242 6.86 1.51 -10.45
C VAL A 242 5.43 1.03 -10.68
N LEU A 243 5.09 0.71 -11.94
CA LEU A 243 3.78 0.15 -12.30
C LEU A 243 3.95 -0.94 -13.37
N ASN A 244 4.49 -0.60 -14.54
CA ASN A 244 4.70 -1.53 -15.65
C ASN A 244 6.12 -1.40 -16.25
N PRO A 245 6.96 -2.43 -16.07
CA PRO A 245 6.74 -3.68 -15.32
C PRO A 245 6.77 -3.48 -13.81
N GLY A 246 5.96 -4.29 -13.09
CA GLY A 246 5.69 -4.11 -11.65
C GLY A 246 6.76 -4.63 -10.69
N ASP A 247 7.84 -5.26 -11.16
CA ASP A 247 8.94 -5.71 -10.29
C ASP A 247 9.95 -4.58 -10.05
N PRO A 248 10.01 -3.97 -8.85
CA PRO A 248 10.91 -2.88 -8.57
C PRO A 248 12.39 -3.28 -8.67
N SER A 249 12.71 -4.56 -8.54
CA SER A 249 14.09 -5.05 -8.59
C SER A 249 14.73 -4.87 -9.96
N LYS A 250 13.94 -4.76 -11.04
CA LYS A 250 14.41 -4.54 -12.41
C LYS A 250 15.18 -3.23 -12.57
N TYR A 251 14.85 -2.23 -11.79
CA TYR A 251 15.44 -0.89 -11.89
C TYR A 251 16.27 -0.52 -10.66
N THR A 252 16.80 -1.53 -9.93
CA THR A 252 17.56 -1.30 -8.69
C THR A 252 18.74 -0.34 -8.87
N ASN A 253 19.50 -0.43 -9.96
CA ASN A 253 20.67 0.42 -10.18
C ASN A 253 20.26 1.86 -10.51
N GLU A 254 19.24 2.03 -11.32
CA GLU A 254 18.65 3.33 -11.66
C GLU A 254 18.05 3.98 -10.41
N ALA A 255 17.29 3.24 -9.61
CA ALA A 255 16.74 3.69 -8.36
C ALA A 255 17.84 4.12 -7.37
N LYS A 256 18.93 3.37 -7.23
CA LYS A 256 20.09 3.78 -6.41
C LYS A 256 20.64 5.13 -6.85
N SER A 257 20.91 5.30 -8.15
CA SER A 257 21.44 6.55 -8.72
C SER A 257 20.48 7.72 -8.52
N PHE A 258 19.19 7.48 -8.76
CA PHE A 258 18.13 8.46 -8.57
C PHE A 258 18.02 8.89 -7.09
N PHE A 259 17.85 7.93 -6.18
CA PHE A 259 17.70 8.24 -4.76
C PHE A 259 18.98 8.83 -4.14
N GLU A 260 20.18 8.47 -4.60
CA GLU A 260 21.40 9.16 -4.18
C GLU A 260 21.38 10.63 -4.59
N THR A 261 20.96 10.93 -5.82
CA THR A 261 20.86 12.29 -6.35
C THR A 261 19.87 13.14 -5.54
N VAL A 262 18.61 12.67 -5.43
CA VAL A 262 17.55 13.46 -4.79
C VAL A 262 17.72 13.54 -3.27
N SER A 263 18.18 12.46 -2.61
CA SER A 263 18.42 12.50 -1.17
C SER A 263 19.59 13.41 -0.78
N LYS A 264 20.62 13.50 -1.62
CA LYS A 264 21.72 14.44 -1.44
C LYS A 264 21.28 15.89 -1.66
N ARG A 265 20.49 16.15 -2.71
CA ARG A 265 19.97 17.50 -3.04
C ARG A 265 19.09 18.02 -1.90
N TYR A 266 18.21 17.18 -1.38
CA TYR A 266 17.20 17.57 -0.40
C TYR A 266 17.54 17.16 1.07
N ALA A 267 18.79 16.82 1.35
CA ALA A 267 19.25 16.32 2.66
C ALA A 267 18.86 17.20 3.86
N LYS A 268 18.75 18.53 3.64
CA LYS A 268 18.47 19.52 4.69
C LYS A 268 16.99 19.88 4.84
N TYR A 269 16.14 19.34 3.98
CA TYR A 269 14.74 19.74 3.91
C TYR A 269 13.84 18.70 4.60
N PRO A 270 13.21 19.06 5.72
CA PRO A 270 12.30 18.18 6.45
C PRO A 270 10.99 17.90 5.68
N ASN A 271 10.76 18.64 4.59
CA ASN A 271 9.59 18.49 3.70
C ASN A 271 9.52 17.12 3.01
N VAL A 272 10.68 16.46 2.77
CA VAL A 272 10.77 15.39 1.78
C VAL A 272 10.58 14.02 2.40
N ILE A 273 9.64 13.29 1.83
CA ILE A 273 9.34 11.89 2.08
C ILE A 273 9.68 11.12 0.79
N TYR A 274 10.24 9.92 0.91
CA TYR A 274 10.62 9.10 -0.24
C TYR A 274 9.72 7.88 -0.32
N GLU A 275 9.02 7.69 -1.43
CA GLU A 275 8.31 6.47 -1.77
C GLU A 275 9.14 5.69 -2.79
N ILE A 276 9.66 4.53 -2.38
CA ILE A 276 10.70 3.85 -3.15
C ILE A 276 10.18 2.85 -4.18
N CYS A 277 8.91 2.52 -4.15
CA CYS A 277 8.18 1.82 -5.20
C CYS A 277 6.68 2.00 -4.99
N ASN A 278 5.97 2.43 -6.03
CA ASN A 278 4.54 2.73 -6.01
C ASN A 278 3.68 1.46 -5.85
N GLU A 279 3.60 0.66 -6.90
CA GLU A 279 2.69 -0.48 -7.00
C GLU A 279 3.36 -1.74 -7.53
N PRO A 280 4.15 -2.42 -6.71
CA PRO A 280 4.70 -3.72 -7.10
C PRO A 280 3.59 -4.71 -7.46
N ASN A 281 3.72 -5.34 -8.65
CA ASN A 281 2.71 -6.24 -9.18
C ASN A 281 3.33 -7.29 -10.12
N GLY A 282 2.51 -8.03 -10.90
CA GLY A 282 3.01 -8.99 -11.88
C GLY A 282 3.78 -10.16 -11.25
N GLY A 283 3.43 -10.54 -10.02
CA GLY A 283 4.09 -11.62 -9.28
C GLY A 283 5.30 -11.17 -8.43
N ALA A 284 5.58 -9.87 -8.34
CA ALA A 284 6.57 -9.34 -7.41
C ALA A 284 6.13 -9.60 -5.96
N SER A 285 6.84 -10.49 -5.28
CA SER A 285 6.55 -10.86 -3.90
C SER A 285 7.28 -10.00 -2.89
N TRP A 286 6.78 -9.94 -1.65
CA TRP A 286 7.43 -9.21 -0.57
C TRP A 286 8.85 -9.70 -0.31
N SER A 287 9.02 -10.98 0.00
CA SER A 287 10.31 -11.56 0.38
C SER A 287 11.25 -11.78 -0.79
N GLY A 288 10.73 -12.03 -2.01
CA GLY A 288 11.55 -12.32 -3.20
C GLY A 288 12.05 -11.09 -3.95
N ASN A 289 11.26 -10.03 -3.98
CA ASN A 289 11.51 -8.86 -4.82
C ASN A 289 11.55 -7.55 -4.03
N ILE A 290 10.47 -7.22 -3.31
CA ILE A 290 10.25 -5.88 -2.75
C ILE A 290 11.17 -5.62 -1.55
N LYS A 291 11.18 -6.52 -0.55
CA LYS A 291 12.04 -6.37 0.63
C LYS A 291 13.53 -6.35 0.26
N PRO A 292 14.07 -7.29 -0.57
CA PRO A 292 15.47 -7.22 -1.02
C PRO A 292 15.80 -5.97 -1.83
N TYR A 293 14.84 -5.42 -2.59
CA TYR A 293 15.00 -4.13 -3.26
C TYR A 293 15.08 -2.99 -2.23
N ALA A 294 14.12 -2.92 -1.30
CA ALA A 294 14.08 -1.90 -0.26
C ALA A 294 15.36 -1.87 0.59
N GLU A 295 15.89 -3.04 0.95
CA GLU A 295 17.14 -3.18 1.70
C GLU A 295 18.38 -2.67 0.93
N LYS A 296 18.29 -2.55 -0.40
CA LYS A 296 19.34 -1.94 -1.23
C LYS A 296 19.16 -0.43 -1.40
N ILE A 297 17.93 0.08 -1.36
CA ILE A 297 17.61 1.50 -1.61
C ILE A 297 17.63 2.31 -0.32
N ILE A 298 17.05 1.81 0.76
CA ILE A 298 16.98 2.53 2.05
C ILE A 298 18.35 3.01 2.52
N PRO A 299 19.43 2.22 2.51
CA PRO A 299 20.76 2.69 2.91
C PRO A 299 21.30 3.84 2.04
N VAL A 300 20.95 3.88 0.76
CA VAL A 300 21.35 4.98 -0.14
C VAL A 300 20.73 6.29 0.31
N ILE A 301 19.43 6.28 0.61
CA ILE A 301 18.72 7.46 1.12
C ILE A 301 19.25 7.84 2.50
N ARG A 302 19.42 6.87 3.41
CA ARG A 302 19.86 7.11 4.80
C ARG A 302 21.24 7.73 4.91
N LYS A 303 22.13 7.49 3.94
CA LYS A 303 23.46 8.13 3.87
C LYS A 303 23.37 9.65 3.81
N ASN A 304 22.37 10.19 3.13
CA ASN A 304 22.21 11.63 2.90
C ASN A 304 21.08 12.23 3.78
N ALA A 305 20.01 11.50 3.99
CA ALA A 305 18.79 11.91 4.69
C ALA A 305 18.43 10.88 5.79
N PRO A 306 19.19 10.81 6.90
CA PRO A 306 19.10 9.74 7.89
C PRO A 306 17.76 9.67 8.62
N ASN A 307 17.04 10.78 8.71
CA ASN A 307 15.80 10.90 9.48
C ASN A 307 14.53 10.91 8.61
N SER A 308 14.65 10.93 7.29
CA SER A 308 13.48 10.99 6.40
C SER A 308 12.54 9.82 6.61
N VAL A 309 11.27 10.05 6.41
CA VAL A 309 10.28 8.97 6.27
C VAL A 309 10.43 8.34 4.88
N ILE A 310 10.39 7.01 4.84
CA ILE A 310 10.44 6.22 3.61
C ILE A 310 9.18 5.37 3.54
N ILE A 311 8.47 5.43 2.42
CA ILE A 311 7.30 4.63 2.11
C ILE A 311 7.73 3.51 1.16
N VAL A 312 7.30 2.29 1.45
CA VAL A 312 7.62 1.10 0.65
C VAL A 312 6.33 0.47 0.16
N GLY A 313 6.17 0.36 -1.16
CA GLY A 313 5.07 -0.35 -1.78
C GLY A 313 5.00 -1.81 -1.35
N THR A 314 3.80 -2.36 -1.35
CA THR A 314 3.55 -3.76 -0.97
C THR A 314 3.07 -4.57 -2.18
N PRO A 315 3.03 -5.92 -2.13
CA PRO A 315 2.61 -6.72 -3.28
C PRO A 315 1.18 -6.39 -3.73
N THR A 316 0.85 -6.83 -4.95
CA THR A 316 -0.49 -6.73 -5.54
C THR A 316 -1.02 -5.29 -5.55
N TRP A 317 -0.28 -4.40 -6.26
CA TRP A 317 -0.60 -2.97 -6.37
C TRP A 317 -0.76 -2.29 -5.00
N SER A 318 0.19 -2.55 -4.10
CA SER A 318 0.22 -2.01 -2.73
C SER A 318 -1.03 -2.35 -1.88
N GLN A 319 -1.61 -3.55 -2.04
CA GLN A 319 -2.78 -4.01 -1.31
C GLN A 319 -2.46 -5.01 -0.19
N GLU A 320 -1.35 -5.77 -0.30
CA GLU A 320 -1.01 -6.85 0.64
C GLU A 320 -0.11 -6.37 1.79
N ILE A 321 -0.63 -5.49 2.63
CA ILE A 321 0.11 -4.94 3.79
C ILE A 321 0.31 -5.94 4.94
N ASP A 322 -0.36 -7.09 4.91
CA ASP A 322 -0.11 -8.20 5.83
C ASP A 322 1.27 -8.86 5.61
N LYS A 323 1.83 -8.77 4.41
CA LYS A 323 3.15 -9.35 4.12
C LYS A 323 4.28 -8.68 4.91
N PRO A 324 4.44 -7.34 4.87
CA PRO A 324 5.41 -6.68 5.74
C PRO A 324 5.09 -6.77 7.24
N LEU A 325 3.84 -6.99 7.63
CA LEU A 325 3.50 -7.21 9.04
C LEU A 325 4.18 -8.46 9.59
N SER A 326 4.22 -9.54 8.81
CA SER A 326 4.85 -10.81 9.20
C SER A 326 6.37 -10.82 9.05
N ASP A 327 6.93 -9.99 8.16
CA ASP A 327 8.36 -9.92 7.86
C ASP A 327 8.80 -8.46 7.60
N PRO A 328 8.79 -7.59 8.63
CA PRO A 328 9.05 -6.17 8.46
C PRO A 328 10.50 -5.83 8.09
N LEU A 329 10.68 -4.65 7.51
CA LEU A 329 11.99 -4.05 7.31
C LEU A 329 12.57 -3.57 8.65
N ASN A 330 13.85 -3.86 8.89
CA ASN A 330 14.52 -3.46 10.13
C ASN A 330 15.18 -2.06 10.02
N TYR A 331 14.35 -1.07 9.70
CA TYR A 331 14.78 0.33 9.61
C TYR A 331 13.80 1.24 10.35
N LYS A 332 14.32 2.33 10.95
CA LYS A 332 13.49 3.38 11.53
C LYS A 332 12.84 4.23 10.42
N ASN A 333 11.71 4.84 10.75
CA ASN A 333 11.00 5.78 9.87
C ASN A 333 10.65 5.16 8.50
N VAL A 334 10.25 3.89 8.49
CA VAL A 334 9.68 3.21 7.32
C VAL A 334 8.19 3.05 7.54
N MET A 335 7.41 3.32 6.51
CA MET A 335 5.96 3.06 6.42
C MET A 335 5.69 2.19 5.20
N TYR A 336 4.57 1.48 5.23
CA TYR A 336 4.14 0.59 4.15
C TYR A 336 2.97 1.20 3.41
N ALA A 337 3.10 1.26 2.08
CA ALA A 337 2.03 1.78 1.23
C ALA A 337 0.83 0.84 1.24
N PHE A 338 -0.34 1.43 1.37
CA PHE A 338 -1.60 0.79 1.06
C PHE A 338 -2.33 1.62 0.01
N HIS A 339 -2.76 0.97 -1.09
CA HIS A 339 -3.51 1.60 -2.16
C HIS A 339 -4.88 0.96 -2.29
N PHE A 340 -5.89 1.79 -2.56
CA PHE A 340 -7.24 1.31 -2.81
C PHE A 340 -8.01 2.23 -3.76
N TYR A 341 -8.97 1.64 -4.45
CA TYR A 341 -9.97 2.35 -5.23
C TYR A 341 -11.33 1.95 -4.66
N ALA A 342 -12.11 2.92 -4.19
CA ALA A 342 -13.24 2.68 -3.29
C ALA A 342 -14.30 1.76 -3.89
N ALA A 343 -14.63 1.95 -5.17
CA ALA A 343 -15.62 1.13 -5.86
C ALA A 343 -15.17 -0.31 -6.15
N THR A 344 -13.87 -0.66 -5.88
CA THR A 344 -13.35 -2.01 -6.10
C THR A 344 -12.96 -2.70 -4.80
N HIS A 345 -12.33 -1.99 -3.85
CA HIS A 345 -11.51 -2.59 -2.80
C HIS A 345 -12.15 -2.56 -1.40
N ALA A 346 -13.48 -2.43 -1.30
CA ALA A 346 -14.20 -2.46 0.00
C ALA A 346 -13.85 -3.69 0.85
N GLY A 347 -13.59 -4.84 0.21
CA GLY A 347 -13.25 -6.10 0.88
C GLY A 347 -11.89 -6.09 1.60
N LEU A 348 -11.00 -5.14 1.30
CA LEU A 348 -9.67 -5.07 1.94
C LEU A 348 -9.70 -4.44 3.33
N ARG A 349 -10.80 -3.78 3.74
CA ARG A 349 -10.87 -3.01 4.99
C ARG A 349 -10.49 -3.82 6.22
N SER A 350 -11.05 -5.01 6.38
CA SER A 350 -10.78 -5.86 7.55
C SER A 350 -9.30 -6.23 7.67
N ASN A 351 -8.61 -6.46 6.55
CA ASN A 351 -7.17 -6.72 6.56
C ASN A 351 -6.38 -5.50 7.00
N VAL A 352 -6.73 -4.32 6.47
CA VAL A 352 -6.08 -3.05 6.85
C VAL A 352 -6.29 -2.75 8.34
N GLU A 353 -7.52 -2.87 8.83
CA GLU A 353 -7.86 -2.66 10.24
C GLU A 353 -7.07 -3.61 11.15
N ASN A 354 -6.94 -4.87 10.77
CA ASN A 354 -6.16 -5.86 11.50
C ASN A 354 -4.67 -5.51 11.53
N CYS A 355 -4.08 -5.13 10.39
CA CYS A 355 -2.67 -4.78 10.31
C CYS A 355 -2.34 -3.51 11.13
N VAL A 356 -3.19 -2.50 11.04
CA VAL A 356 -3.07 -1.25 11.81
C VAL A 356 -3.21 -1.53 13.33
N ALA A 357 -4.17 -2.36 13.73
CA ALA A 357 -4.35 -2.75 15.13
C ALA A 357 -3.13 -3.49 15.71
N GLN A 358 -2.33 -4.13 14.86
CA GLN A 358 -1.07 -4.76 15.24
C GLN A 358 0.14 -3.82 15.22
N GLY A 359 -0.07 -2.54 14.88
CA GLY A 359 0.96 -1.50 14.91
C GLY A 359 1.76 -1.36 13.63
N LEU A 360 1.28 -1.90 12.50
CA LEU A 360 1.90 -1.67 11.21
C LEU A 360 1.83 -0.17 10.86
N PRO A 361 2.95 0.51 10.55
CA PRO A 361 2.94 1.89 10.09
C PRO A 361 2.48 1.95 8.62
N VAL A 362 1.23 2.32 8.41
CA VAL A 362 0.59 2.38 7.08
C VAL A 362 0.50 3.82 6.58
N PHE A 363 0.80 4.03 5.30
CA PHE A 363 0.55 5.26 4.57
C PHE A 363 -0.29 4.94 3.32
N VAL A 364 -1.42 5.61 3.14
CA VAL A 364 -2.23 5.48 1.93
C VAL A 364 -1.71 6.48 0.90
N SER A 365 -0.59 6.14 0.26
CA SER A 365 0.08 7.07 -0.67
C SER A 365 -0.68 7.28 -1.98
N GLU A 366 -1.63 6.39 -2.28
CA GLU A 366 -2.55 6.55 -3.41
C GLU A 366 -3.93 5.96 -3.09
N PHE A 367 -5.00 6.67 -3.43
CA PHE A 367 -6.35 6.11 -3.47
C PHE A 367 -7.24 6.83 -4.49
N GLY A 368 -8.22 6.10 -5.02
CA GLY A 368 -9.26 6.64 -5.88
C GLY A 368 -10.66 6.49 -5.27
N THR A 369 -11.57 7.42 -5.62
CA THR A 369 -13.00 7.34 -5.25
C THR A 369 -13.79 6.42 -6.19
N CYS A 370 -13.23 6.12 -7.36
CA CYS A 370 -13.79 5.29 -8.43
C CYS A 370 -13.34 3.83 -8.32
N ASP A 371 -13.54 3.06 -9.38
CA ASP A 371 -12.98 1.71 -9.49
C ASP A 371 -11.48 1.72 -9.86
N ALA A 372 -10.84 0.55 -9.80
CA ALA A 372 -9.41 0.39 -10.03
C ALA A 372 -8.95 0.65 -11.47
N SER A 373 -9.86 0.83 -12.43
CA SER A 373 -9.51 1.27 -13.78
C SER A 373 -9.23 2.77 -13.87
N GLY A 374 -9.64 3.54 -12.86
CA GLY A 374 -9.61 5.00 -12.86
C GLY A 374 -10.79 5.66 -13.60
N GLY A 375 -11.54 4.88 -14.40
CA GLY A 375 -12.57 5.39 -15.29
C GLY A 375 -14.01 5.00 -14.95
N GLY A 376 -14.22 4.08 -14.02
CA GLY A 376 -15.55 3.63 -13.61
C GLY A 376 -16.24 4.56 -12.61
N ALA A 377 -17.41 4.15 -12.11
CA ALA A 377 -18.21 4.96 -11.22
C ALA A 377 -17.52 5.27 -9.88
N ASN A 378 -17.78 6.44 -9.33
CA ASN A 378 -17.36 6.78 -7.97
C ASN A 378 -18.23 6.06 -6.93
N ASP A 379 -17.61 5.59 -5.84
CA ASP A 379 -18.31 5.19 -4.61
C ASP A 379 -17.89 6.10 -3.45
N PHE A 380 -18.60 7.22 -3.33
CA PHE A 380 -18.33 8.20 -2.26
C PHE A 380 -18.71 7.68 -0.87
N ASN A 381 -19.68 6.78 -0.77
CA ASN A 381 -20.05 6.18 0.51
C ASN A 381 -18.92 5.26 1.02
N GLU A 382 -18.37 4.45 0.15
CA GLU A 382 -17.23 3.60 0.53
C GLU A 382 -15.97 4.42 0.78
N THR A 383 -15.70 5.45 -0.05
CA THR A 383 -14.62 6.41 0.17
C THR A 383 -14.73 7.05 1.56
N GLN A 384 -15.92 7.50 1.94
CA GLN A 384 -16.15 8.10 3.27
C GLN A 384 -15.85 7.12 4.41
N LYS A 385 -16.21 5.85 4.28
CA LYS A 385 -15.89 4.83 5.30
C LYS A 385 -14.38 4.65 5.45
N TRP A 386 -13.64 4.58 4.33
CA TRP A 386 -12.19 4.49 4.34
C TRP A 386 -11.55 5.71 5.01
N LEU A 387 -11.85 6.91 4.53
CA LEU A 387 -11.23 8.13 5.03
C LEU A 387 -11.60 8.43 6.47
N SER A 388 -12.86 8.15 6.90
CA SER A 388 -13.26 8.27 8.30
C SER A 388 -12.47 7.34 9.22
N TYR A 389 -12.16 6.11 8.76
CA TYR A 389 -11.29 5.20 9.48
C TYR A 389 -9.86 5.74 9.56
N PHE A 390 -9.31 6.22 8.44
CA PHE A 390 -7.95 6.77 8.40
C PHE A 390 -7.81 8.02 9.28
N ASP A 391 -8.77 8.91 9.25
CA ASP A 391 -8.78 10.10 10.12
C ASP A 391 -8.82 9.72 11.61
N LYS A 392 -9.64 8.74 11.97
CA LYS A 392 -9.70 8.20 13.34
C LYS A 392 -8.39 7.58 13.80
N GLN A 393 -7.64 6.95 12.89
CA GLN A 393 -6.35 6.30 13.19
C GLN A 393 -5.13 7.21 12.98
N GLY A 394 -5.31 8.42 12.43
CA GLY A 394 -4.21 9.31 12.05
C GLY A 394 -3.38 8.80 10.87
N ILE A 395 -3.97 7.99 9.98
CA ILE A 395 -3.31 7.42 8.80
C ILE A 395 -3.34 8.46 7.67
N SER A 396 -2.17 8.81 7.17
CA SER A 396 -1.98 9.78 6.09
C SER A 396 -2.44 9.22 4.74
N TYR A 397 -2.92 10.11 3.84
CA TYR A 397 -3.39 9.70 2.52
C TYR A 397 -3.20 10.76 1.43
N CYS A 398 -3.09 10.30 0.16
CA CYS A 398 -3.09 11.13 -1.04
C CYS A 398 -4.11 10.61 -2.06
N ASN A 399 -5.00 11.48 -2.55
CA ASN A 399 -5.96 11.11 -3.59
C ASN A 399 -5.29 11.14 -4.97
N TRP A 400 -5.59 10.17 -5.80
CA TRP A 400 -5.29 10.12 -7.23
C TRP A 400 -6.44 10.74 -8.02
N SER A 401 -6.26 11.78 -8.88
CA SER A 401 -5.06 12.55 -9.06
C SER A 401 -5.39 13.97 -9.53
N ILE A 402 -4.45 14.91 -9.33
CA ILE A 402 -4.56 16.26 -9.88
C ILE A 402 -4.16 16.25 -11.35
N CYS A 403 -5.15 16.16 -12.22
CA CYS A 403 -5.05 16.30 -13.66
C CYS A 403 -6.44 16.59 -14.26
N ASN A 404 -6.48 16.89 -15.55
CA ASN A 404 -7.69 17.10 -16.35
C ASN A 404 -7.88 16.03 -17.43
N LYS A 405 -7.33 14.85 -17.20
CA LYS A 405 -7.55 13.68 -18.05
C LYS A 405 -9.03 13.31 -18.06
N ASP A 406 -9.55 12.88 -19.19
CA ASP A 406 -10.92 12.39 -19.31
C ASP A 406 -11.07 11.01 -18.65
N GLU A 407 -11.06 11.01 -17.32
CA GLU A 407 -11.30 9.82 -16.48
C GLU A 407 -11.93 10.24 -15.15
N THR A 408 -12.61 9.29 -14.51
CA THR A 408 -13.41 9.55 -13.30
C THR A 408 -12.56 9.96 -12.10
N CYS A 409 -11.36 9.40 -11.95
CA CYS A 409 -10.48 9.73 -10.83
C CYS A 409 -9.74 11.06 -10.98
N SER A 410 -9.78 11.72 -12.16
CA SER A 410 -9.30 13.08 -12.32
C SER A 410 -10.11 14.05 -11.48
N VAL A 411 -9.46 15.00 -10.80
CA VAL A 411 -10.20 16.01 -10.00
C VAL A 411 -10.64 17.21 -10.81
N LEU A 412 -10.08 17.40 -12.00
CA LEU A 412 -10.45 18.49 -12.91
C LEU A 412 -11.09 17.95 -14.18
N ARG A 413 -12.04 18.72 -14.70
CA ARG A 413 -12.68 18.40 -15.97
C ARG A 413 -11.71 18.54 -17.13
N PRO A 414 -11.88 17.76 -18.23
CA PRO A 414 -11.11 17.94 -19.44
C PRO A 414 -11.08 19.38 -19.92
N GLY A 415 -9.89 19.86 -20.31
CA GLY A 415 -9.69 21.24 -20.77
C GLY A 415 -9.59 22.31 -19.69
N THR A 416 -9.76 21.97 -18.42
CA THR A 416 -9.53 22.91 -17.30
C THR A 416 -8.06 23.31 -17.24
N SER A 417 -7.80 24.60 -17.01
CA SER A 417 -6.45 25.16 -16.86
C SER A 417 -5.72 24.54 -15.66
N ALA A 418 -4.43 24.26 -15.82
CA ALA A 418 -3.58 23.78 -14.74
C ALA A 418 -3.15 24.86 -13.73
N ASN A 419 -3.52 26.14 -13.93
CA ASN A 419 -2.98 27.28 -13.17
C ASN A 419 -3.65 27.51 -11.80
N GLY A 420 -4.34 26.52 -11.22
CA GLY A 420 -4.97 26.70 -9.93
C GLY A 420 -6.20 27.63 -9.93
N ASN A 421 -6.65 28.05 -8.74
CA ASN A 421 -7.84 28.89 -8.54
C ASN A 421 -9.11 28.31 -9.19
N TRP A 422 -9.22 26.98 -9.15
CA TRP A 422 -10.34 26.27 -9.77
C TRP A 422 -11.65 26.57 -9.09
N SER A 423 -12.63 26.97 -9.90
CA SER A 423 -14.02 27.12 -9.50
C SER A 423 -14.69 25.74 -9.39
N GLU A 424 -15.87 25.67 -8.79
CA GLU A 424 -16.62 24.42 -8.69
C GLU A 424 -17.00 23.85 -10.06
N SER A 425 -17.18 24.71 -11.09
CA SER A 425 -17.45 24.29 -12.46
C SER A 425 -16.27 23.62 -13.16
N ASP A 426 -15.04 23.87 -12.67
CA ASP A 426 -13.82 23.26 -13.19
C ASP A 426 -13.60 21.83 -12.66
N LEU A 427 -14.28 21.48 -11.57
CA LEU A 427 -14.11 20.22 -10.85
C LEU A 427 -15.01 19.11 -11.41
N THR A 428 -14.47 17.91 -11.47
CA THR A 428 -15.26 16.68 -11.62
C THR A 428 -16.05 16.39 -10.33
N GLU A 429 -16.88 15.36 -10.33
CA GLU A 429 -17.57 14.93 -9.11
C GLU A 429 -16.56 14.46 -8.04
N ASN A 430 -15.50 13.74 -8.45
CA ASN A 430 -14.38 13.40 -7.56
C ASN A 430 -13.73 14.68 -6.99
N GLY A 431 -13.39 15.65 -7.84
CA GLY A 431 -12.77 16.90 -7.41
C GLY A 431 -13.61 17.70 -6.42
N LYS A 432 -14.92 17.81 -6.65
CA LYS A 432 -15.86 18.47 -5.72
C LYS A 432 -15.90 17.75 -4.38
N TRP A 433 -16.03 16.43 -4.41
CA TRP A 433 -16.12 15.62 -3.20
C TRP A 433 -14.82 15.70 -2.39
N MET A 434 -13.67 15.52 -3.04
CA MET A 434 -12.35 15.57 -2.39
C MET A 434 -12.03 16.95 -1.81
N ARG A 435 -12.28 18.03 -2.57
CA ARG A 435 -12.10 19.40 -2.07
C ARG A 435 -12.96 19.65 -0.82
N ASN A 436 -14.21 19.21 -0.84
CA ASN A 436 -15.11 19.36 0.31
C ASN A 436 -14.65 18.51 1.52
N TRP A 437 -14.13 17.31 1.28
CA TRP A 437 -13.58 16.46 2.35
C TRP A 437 -12.37 17.11 3.00
N LEU A 438 -11.36 17.46 2.20
CA LEU A 438 -10.10 18.05 2.68
C LEU A 438 -10.32 19.39 3.43
N LYS A 439 -11.31 20.19 3.01
CA LYS A 439 -11.64 21.47 3.68
C LYS A 439 -12.29 21.30 5.06
N LYS A 440 -12.87 20.16 5.35
CA LYS A 440 -13.52 19.88 6.65
C LYS A 440 -12.55 19.32 7.69
N HIS A 441 -11.45 18.78 7.24
CA HIS A 441 -10.46 18.07 8.04
C HIS A 441 -9.09 18.74 7.97
#